data_569d12a836a87b13ffb3cf6a1ac62b8e
#
_entry.id   569d12a836a87b13ffb3cf6a1ac62b8e
#
_cell.length_a   1.000
_cell.length_b   1.000
_cell.length_c   1.000
_cell.angle_alpha   90.00
_cell.angle_beta   90.00
_cell.angle_gamma   90.00
#
_symmetry.space_group_name_H-M   'P 1'
#
loop_
_entity.id
_entity.type
_entity.pdbx_description
1 polymer ?
#
loop_
_entity_poly.entity_id
_entity_poly.type
_entity_poly.pdbx_seq_one_letter_code
_entity_poly.pdbx_strand_id
1 'polypeptide(L)'
;MTKEKIYQVTKNIYGMARTRTYTLEGTLKELIEATRYTFEVGYSYNRKINLYPKTIKSFISNYEKALEEQQNCPVSVSYIEL
;
A
#
# COMPACT_ATOMS: atom_id res chain seq x y z
N MET A 1 16.68 -21.67 -8.07
CA MET A 1 15.42 -20.95 -8.08
C MET A 1 15.30 -20.03 -6.86
N THR A 2 15.02 -18.78 -7.08
CA THR A 2 14.88 -17.82 -5.99
C THR A 2 13.49 -17.94 -5.41
N LYS A 3 13.39 -18.17 -4.10
CA LYS A 3 12.10 -18.16 -3.43
C LYS A 3 11.59 -16.73 -3.35
N GLU A 4 10.37 -16.52 -3.78
CA GLU A 4 9.73 -15.22 -3.60
C GLU A 4 9.33 -15.05 -2.13
N LYS A 5 9.59 -13.85 -1.61
CA LYS A 5 9.20 -13.51 -0.25
C LYS A 5 7.71 -13.19 -0.20
N ILE A 6 7.07 -13.62 0.85
CA ILE A 6 5.65 -13.33 1.09
C ILE A 6 5.56 -12.37 2.26
N TYR A 7 4.74 -11.34 2.09
CA TYR A 7 4.57 -10.28 3.08
C TYR A 7 3.12 -10.20 3.53
N GLN A 8 2.93 -9.79 4.77
CA GLN A 8 1.63 -9.41 5.27
C GLN A 8 1.66 -7.90 5.49
N VAL A 9 0.78 -7.19 4.82
CA VAL A 9 0.69 -5.73 4.88
C VAL A 9 -0.57 -5.35 5.64
N THR A 10 -0.41 -4.49 6.65
CA THR A 10 -1.51 -3.98 7.46
C THR A 10 -1.68 -2.49 7.18
N LYS A 11 -2.90 -2.09 6.84
CA LYS A 11 -3.22 -0.69 6.66
C LYS A 11 -4.28 -0.25 7.65
N ASN A 12 -4.06 0.90 8.27
CA ASN A 12 -5.00 1.52 9.18
C ASN A 12 -5.44 2.85 8.59
N ILE A 13 -6.73 3.03 8.42
CA ILE A 13 -7.31 4.26 7.88
C ILE A 13 -8.02 4.97 9.02
N TYR A 14 -7.48 6.12 9.42
CA TYR A 14 -7.97 6.87 10.58
C TYR A 14 -9.06 7.87 10.14
N GLY A 15 -10.29 7.36 10.02
CA GLY A 15 -11.42 8.20 9.65
C GLY A 15 -11.94 9.02 10.84
N MET A 16 -12.87 9.93 10.59
CA MET A 16 -13.41 10.82 11.61
C MET A 16 -14.19 10.09 12.70
N ALA A 17 -14.91 9.02 12.34
CA ALA A 17 -15.78 8.30 13.27
C ALA A 17 -15.09 7.08 13.89
N ARG A 18 -14.17 6.45 13.14
CA ARG A 18 -13.51 5.22 13.61
C ARG A 18 -12.32 4.89 12.73
N THR A 19 -11.41 4.07 13.28
CA THR A 19 -10.28 3.51 12.55
C THR A 19 -10.71 2.21 11.87
N ARG A 20 -10.37 2.06 10.59
CA ARG A 20 -10.59 0.81 9.85
C ARG A 20 -9.24 0.16 9.58
N THR A 21 -9.13 -1.12 9.88
CA THR A 21 -7.90 -1.89 9.68
C THR A 21 -8.14 -3.00 8.67
N TYR A 22 -7.23 -3.11 7.71
CA TYR A 22 -7.27 -4.15 6.67
C TYR A 22 -5.91 -4.79 6.53
N THR A 23 -5.88 -6.06 6.13
CA THR A 23 -4.63 -6.77 5.84
C THR A 23 -4.65 -7.30 4.42
N LEU A 24 -3.45 -7.33 3.82
CA LEU A 24 -3.20 -7.94 2.51
C LEU A 24 -2.02 -8.88 2.66
N GLU A 25 -2.01 -9.96 1.92
CA GLU A 25 -0.92 -10.93 1.99
C GLU A 25 -0.55 -11.41 0.60
N GLY A 26 0.74 -11.55 0.33
CA GLY A 26 1.22 -12.05 -0.94
C GLY A 26 2.65 -11.61 -1.22
N THR A 27 3.12 -11.95 -2.42
CA THR A 27 4.41 -11.48 -2.91
C THR A 27 4.30 -10.00 -3.26
N LEU A 28 5.44 -9.33 -3.43
CA LEU A 28 5.45 -7.92 -3.83
C LEU A 28 4.64 -7.71 -5.12
N LYS A 29 4.80 -8.59 -6.10
CA LYS A 29 4.07 -8.52 -7.36
C LYS A 29 2.56 -8.61 -7.15
N GLU A 30 2.14 -9.58 -6.32
CA GLU A 30 0.72 -9.76 -6.00
C GLU A 30 0.15 -8.56 -5.28
N LEU A 31 0.91 -7.99 -4.35
CA LEU A 31 0.49 -6.80 -3.61
C LEU A 31 0.33 -5.59 -4.52
N ILE A 32 1.26 -5.41 -5.45
CA ILE A 32 1.17 -4.31 -6.43
C ILE A 32 -0.09 -4.47 -7.28
N GLU A 33 -0.36 -5.67 -7.77
CA GLU A 33 -1.56 -5.91 -8.58
C GLU A 33 -2.85 -5.70 -7.79
N ALA A 34 -2.88 -6.17 -6.55
CA ALA A 34 -4.06 -6.02 -5.69
C ALA A 34 -4.35 -4.55 -5.33
N THR A 35 -3.32 -3.70 -5.34
CA THR A 35 -3.45 -2.29 -4.96
C THR A 35 -3.35 -1.32 -6.14
N ARG A 36 -3.34 -1.84 -7.36
CA ARG A 36 -3.14 -1.04 -8.57
C ARG A 36 -4.11 0.14 -8.66
N TYR A 37 -5.37 -0.10 -8.39
CA TYR A 37 -6.39 0.96 -8.45
C TYR A 37 -6.05 2.11 -7.50
N THR A 38 -5.65 1.78 -6.29
CA THR A 38 -5.27 2.78 -5.28
C THR A 38 -4.07 3.61 -5.75
N PHE A 39 -3.06 2.95 -6.32
CA PHE A 39 -1.90 3.66 -6.86
C PHE A 39 -2.27 4.59 -8.02
N GLU A 40 -3.11 4.13 -8.93
CA GLU A 40 -3.52 4.94 -10.07
C GLU A 40 -4.32 6.16 -9.64
N VAL A 41 -5.27 5.99 -8.73
CA VAL A 41 -6.04 7.10 -8.17
C VAL A 41 -5.13 8.07 -7.44
N GLY A 42 -4.27 7.55 -6.56
CA GLY A 42 -3.31 8.39 -5.83
C GLY A 42 -2.38 9.16 -6.77
N TYR A 43 -1.89 8.50 -7.80
CA TYR A 43 -1.02 9.13 -8.80
C TYR A 43 -1.72 10.29 -9.52
N SER A 44 -3.03 10.19 -9.73
CA SER A 44 -3.79 11.28 -10.36
C SER A 44 -3.72 12.56 -9.55
N TYR A 45 -3.61 12.46 -8.24
CA TYR A 45 -3.52 13.61 -7.33
C TYR A 45 -2.07 13.97 -6.99
N ASN A 46 -1.20 12.97 -6.93
CA ASN A 46 0.21 13.18 -6.53
C ASN A 46 1.14 12.40 -7.46
N ARG A 47 1.73 13.12 -8.41
CA ARG A 47 2.62 12.53 -9.43
C ARG A 47 3.92 11.96 -8.88
N LYS A 48 4.21 12.17 -7.59
CA LYS A 48 5.39 11.61 -6.94
C LYS A 48 5.19 10.15 -6.53
N ILE A 49 3.97 9.63 -6.60
CA ILE A 49 3.69 8.24 -6.28
C ILE A 49 4.26 7.34 -7.39
N ASN A 50 5.10 6.39 -7.01
CA ASN A 50 5.66 5.42 -7.94
C ASN A 50 4.67 4.28 -8.17
N LEU A 51 4.20 4.14 -9.40
CA LEU A 51 3.23 3.10 -9.77
C LEU A 51 3.83 1.69 -9.78
N TYR A 52 5.16 1.59 -9.85
CA TYR A 52 5.85 0.30 -9.98
C TYR A 52 7.00 0.21 -8.99
N PRO A 53 6.71 0.16 -7.67
CA PRO A 53 7.77 0.06 -6.67
C PRO A 53 8.54 -1.25 -6.81
N LYS A 54 9.86 -1.20 -6.61
CA LYS A 54 10.74 -2.36 -6.80
C LYS A 54 11.06 -3.10 -5.52
N THR A 55 10.81 -2.49 -4.37
CA THR A 55 11.07 -3.10 -3.06
C THR A 55 9.84 -3.00 -2.19
N ILE A 56 9.78 -3.86 -1.16
CA ILE A 56 8.65 -3.81 -0.23
C ILE A 56 8.61 -2.47 0.52
N LYS A 57 9.75 -1.94 0.91
CA LYS A 57 9.80 -0.64 1.60
C LYS A 57 9.28 0.48 0.72
N SER A 58 9.66 0.48 -0.55
CA SER A 58 9.16 1.44 -1.52
C SER A 58 7.66 1.28 -1.74
N PHE A 59 7.20 0.04 -1.85
CA PHE A 59 5.77 -0.27 -1.96
C PHE A 59 4.99 0.31 -0.77
N ILE A 60 5.45 0.05 0.45
CA ILE A 60 4.78 0.50 1.67
C ILE A 60 4.68 2.03 1.71
N SER A 61 5.79 2.72 1.43
CA SER A 61 5.82 4.18 1.41
C SER A 61 4.86 4.77 0.36
N ASN A 62 4.89 4.22 -0.85
CA ASN A 62 4.03 4.68 -1.93
C ASN A 62 2.56 4.35 -1.69
N TYR A 63 2.29 3.18 -1.14
CA TYR A 63 0.92 2.76 -0.84
C TYR A 63 0.29 3.67 0.22
N GLU A 64 1.08 4.03 1.26
CA GLU A 64 0.61 4.95 2.28
C GLU A 64 0.24 6.31 1.68
N LYS A 65 1.10 6.86 0.83
CA LYS A 65 0.82 8.12 0.13
C LYS A 65 -0.43 8.02 -0.75
N ALA A 66 -0.55 6.93 -1.50
CA ALA A 66 -1.68 6.73 -2.40
C ALA A 66 -2.99 6.61 -1.62
N LEU A 67 -2.98 5.89 -0.50
CA LEU A 67 -4.15 5.76 0.35
C LEU A 67 -4.57 7.10 0.96
N GLU A 68 -3.61 7.90 1.43
CA GLU A 68 -3.91 9.23 1.97
C GLU A 68 -4.58 10.11 0.93
N GLU A 69 -4.10 10.08 -0.31
CA GLU A 69 -4.71 10.83 -1.41
C GLU A 69 -6.11 10.29 -1.74
N GLN A 70 -6.28 8.98 -1.77
CA GLN A 70 -7.55 8.36 -2.12
C GLN A 70 -8.60 8.57 -1.03
N GLN A 71 -8.23 8.40 0.24
CA GLN A 71 -9.16 8.46 1.37
C GLN A 71 -9.32 9.86 1.95
N ASN A 72 -8.39 10.75 1.64
CA ASN A 72 -8.34 12.11 2.18
C ASN A 72 -8.37 12.13 3.72
N CYS A 73 -7.65 11.21 4.35
CA CYS A 73 -7.51 11.12 5.79
C CYS A 73 -6.18 10.45 6.13
N PRO A 74 -5.70 10.58 7.39
CA PRO A 74 -4.45 9.94 7.79
C PRO A 74 -4.51 8.42 7.63
N VAL A 75 -3.42 7.83 7.17
CA VAL A 75 -3.29 6.39 6.95
C VAL A 75 -1.93 5.94 7.46
N SER A 76 -1.88 4.76 8.04
CA SER A 76 -0.64 4.10 8.46
C SER A 76 -0.56 2.75 7.76
N VAL A 77 0.60 2.45 7.16
CA VAL A 77 0.83 1.17 6.50
C VAL A 77 2.11 0.56 7.03
N SER A 78 2.04 -0.71 7.39
CA SER A 78 3.19 -1.47 7.88
C SER A 78 3.18 -2.85 7.26
N TYR A 79 4.27 -3.58 7.41
CA TYR A 79 4.38 -4.94 6.86
C TYR A 79 5.24 -5.81 7.74
N ILE A 80 5.03 -7.13 7.58
CA ILE A 80 5.94 -8.15 8.10
C ILE A 80 6.24 -9.14 6.98
N GLU A 81 7.42 -9.71 7.01
CA GLU A 81 7.78 -10.79 6.08
C GLU A 81 7.40 -12.12 6.73
N LEU A 82 6.68 -12.93 6.00
CA LEU A 82 6.22 -14.24 6.48
C LEU A 82 7.24 -15.35 6.21
#